data_f8de638d46baa93d8bd7a15aaeb1939a
#
_entry.id   f8de638d46baa93d8bd7a15aaeb1939a
#
_cell.length_a   1.000
_cell.length_b   1.000
_cell.length_c   1.000
_cell.angle_alpha   90.00
_cell.angle_beta   90.00
_cell.angle_gamma   90.00
#
_symmetry.space_group_name_H-M   'P 1'
#
loop_
_entity.id
_entity.type
_entity.pdbx_description
1 polymer ?
#
loop_
_entity_poly.entity_id
_entity_poly.type
_entity_poly.pdbx_seq_one_letter_code
_entity_poly.pdbx_strand_id
1 'polypeptide(L)'
;SHLDMMTTLKDKWSLWSKEKNLIHVTYNGMKFDEELFRRQFYWNLYDPYMTNTNGASRIDLMVVMMIIANFYSDQILFPTDDEGKIKYKLELLAEENGISAQNAHDAVVDCYLMINLLRVIKEKIPEVWSSAVSASSKEGCMKLLNSEPFCMQGELYGGKKFTYPVVPCGQNPNNKNEIILLDLYFDCLLYTSPSPRDL
;
A
#
# COMPACT_ATOMS: atom_id res chain seq x y z
N SER A 1 13.67 25.81 -13.78
CA SER A 1 12.27 25.78 -14.27
C SER A 1 11.55 24.50 -13.86
N HIS A 2 10.24 24.43 -14.03
CA HIS A 2 9.46 23.20 -13.83
C HIS A 2 9.98 22.05 -14.70
N LEU A 3 10.25 22.33 -15.96
CA LEU A 3 10.79 21.36 -16.92
C LEU A 3 12.16 20.81 -16.45
N ASP A 4 13.06 21.65 -15.96
CA ASP A 4 14.37 21.21 -15.47
C ASP A 4 14.23 20.28 -14.24
N MET A 5 13.30 20.61 -13.35
CA MET A 5 12.98 19.74 -12.20
C MET A 5 12.47 18.37 -12.67
N MET A 6 11.52 18.35 -13.60
CA MET A 6 10.95 17.10 -14.12
C MET A 6 11.96 16.29 -14.91
N THR A 7 12.86 16.94 -15.67
CA THR A 7 13.98 16.27 -16.35
C THR A 7 14.94 15.62 -15.34
N THR A 8 15.30 16.36 -14.29
CA THR A 8 16.16 15.82 -13.23
C THR A 8 15.52 14.61 -12.52
N LEU A 9 14.22 14.70 -12.23
CA LEU A 9 13.47 13.57 -11.62
C LEU A 9 13.46 12.36 -12.56
N LYS A 10 13.12 12.56 -13.83
CA LYS A 10 13.12 11.51 -14.86
C LYS A 10 14.49 10.82 -14.95
N ASP A 11 15.58 11.59 -14.97
CA ASP A 11 16.92 11.04 -15.07
C ASP A 11 17.33 10.22 -13.84
N LYS A 12 16.99 10.71 -12.64
CA LYS A 12 17.18 9.95 -11.39
C LYS A 12 16.35 8.66 -11.38
N TRP A 13 15.08 8.75 -11.78
CA TRP A 13 14.21 7.56 -11.85
C TRP A 13 14.72 6.53 -12.85
N SER A 14 15.16 6.98 -14.03
CA SER A 14 15.78 6.12 -15.04
C SER A 14 17.07 5.47 -14.56
N LEU A 15 17.82 6.13 -13.67
CA LEU A 15 18.98 5.54 -13.02
C LEU A 15 18.58 4.46 -12.01
N TRP A 16 17.62 4.76 -11.12
CA TRP A 16 17.15 3.81 -10.11
C TRP A 16 16.46 2.58 -10.70
N SER A 17 15.72 2.74 -11.81
CA SER A 17 15.06 1.62 -12.49
C SER A 17 16.00 0.65 -13.18
N LYS A 18 17.32 0.91 -13.20
CA LYS A 18 18.34 -0.07 -13.57
C LYS A 18 18.63 -1.08 -12.46
N GLU A 19 18.32 -0.70 -11.21
CA GLU A 19 18.42 -1.61 -10.08
C GLU A 19 17.32 -2.66 -10.14
N LYS A 20 17.66 -3.91 -9.86
CA LYS A 20 16.69 -5.00 -9.79
C LYS A 20 15.87 -4.88 -8.51
N ASN A 21 14.57 -5.17 -8.61
CA ASN A 21 13.65 -5.20 -7.46
C ASN A 21 13.50 -3.86 -6.74
N LEU A 22 13.48 -2.76 -7.48
CA LEU A 22 13.19 -1.45 -6.93
C LEU A 22 11.75 -1.40 -6.40
N ILE A 23 11.59 -1.02 -5.15
CA ILE A 23 10.29 -0.84 -4.50
C ILE A 23 10.12 0.63 -4.13
N HIS A 24 9.10 1.28 -4.68
CA HIS A 24 8.70 2.63 -4.29
C HIS A 24 7.77 2.55 -3.09
N VAL A 25 8.17 3.16 -1.99
CA VAL A 25 7.36 3.20 -0.77
C VAL A 25 6.79 4.59 -0.58
N THR A 26 5.50 4.67 -0.36
CA THR A 26 4.77 5.90 -0.07
C THR A 26 3.95 5.76 1.20
N TYR A 27 3.41 6.85 1.70
CA TYR A 27 2.44 6.87 2.78
C TYR A 27 1.16 7.56 2.29
N ASN A 28 0.09 6.81 2.05
CA ASN A 28 -1.14 7.27 1.39
C ASN A 28 -0.90 7.84 -0.03
N GLY A 29 0.22 7.46 -0.64
CA GLY A 29 0.68 8.07 -1.88
C GLY A 29 0.07 7.47 -3.14
N MET A 30 -0.48 6.26 -3.10
CA MET A 30 -1.07 5.63 -4.28
C MET A 30 -2.25 6.43 -4.86
N LYS A 31 -2.98 7.16 -4.03
CA LYS A 31 -4.12 7.99 -4.46
C LYS A 31 -3.77 9.46 -4.67
N PHE A 32 -2.62 9.92 -4.20
CA PHE A 32 -2.22 11.32 -4.29
C PHE A 32 -0.90 11.51 -5.01
N ASP A 33 0.22 11.08 -4.42
CA ASP A 33 1.56 11.34 -4.96
C ASP A 33 1.77 10.67 -6.32
N GLU A 34 1.34 9.44 -6.49
CA GLU A 34 1.47 8.73 -7.75
C GLU A 34 0.63 9.33 -8.87
N GLU A 35 -0.60 9.74 -8.57
CA GLU A 35 -1.45 10.39 -9.57
C GLU A 35 -0.86 11.74 -9.97
N LEU A 36 -0.32 12.49 -8.99
CA LEU A 36 0.38 13.74 -9.26
C LEU A 36 1.61 13.50 -10.16
N PHE A 37 2.45 12.50 -9.82
CA PHE A 37 3.62 12.16 -10.64
C PHE A 37 3.23 11.76 -12.06
N ARG A 38 2.24 10.88 -12.21
CA ARG A 38 1.75 10.44 -13.52
C ARG A 38 1.35 11.62 -14.39
N ARG A 39 0.58 12.57 -13.85
CA ARG A 39 0.18 13.78 -14.57
C ARG A 39 1.36 14.64 -14.93
N GLN A 40 2.28 14.86 -14.00
CA GLN A 40 3.47 15.67 -14.24
C GLN A 40 4.38 15.05 -15.30
N PHE A 41 4.64 13.76 -15.26
CA PHE A 41 5.40 13.05 -16.29
C PHE A 41 4.69 13.11 -17.66
N TYR A 42 3.39 12.84 -17.70
CA TYR A 42 2.60 12.93 -18.91
C TYR A 42 2.67 14.32 -19.56
N TRP A 43 2.50 15.39 -18.79
CA TRP A 43 2.58 16.76 -19.28
C TRP A 43 3.95 17.15 -19.82
N ASN A 44 5.00 16.51 -19.32
CA ASN A 44 6.37 16.72 -19.81
C ASN A 44 6.80 15.69 -20.87
N LEU A 45 5.84 14.92 -21.42
CA LEU A 45 6.04 13.89 -22.44
C LEU A 45 7.02 12.78 -22.01
N TYR A 46 7.03 12.46 -20.72
CA TYR A 46 7.76 11.32 -20.14
C TYR A 46 6.81 10.18 -19.87
N ASP A 47 7.36 8.95 -19.68
CA ASP A 47 6.57 7.77 -19.31
C ASP A 47 5.88 8.00 -17.94
N PRO A 48 4.54 8.02 -17.87
CA PRO A 48 3.81 8.23 -16.63
C PRO A 48 3.80 7.01 -15.70
N TYR A 49 4.33 5.86 -16.14
CA TYR A 49 4.28 4.60 -15.41
C TYR A 49 5.65 4.16 -14.87
N MET A 50 6.60 5.06 -14.73
CA MET A 50 7.98 4.76 -14.30
C MET A 50 8.05 4.05 -12.93
N THR A 51 7.05 4.24 -12.06
CA THR A 51 7.01 3.63 -10.71
C THR A 51 6.63 2.16 -10.71
N ASN A 52 6.05 1.64 -11.78
CA ASN A 52 5.54 0.26 -11.86
C ASN A 52 5.88 -0.47 -13.17
N THR A 53 6.87 0.04 -13.88
CA THR A 53 7.44 -0.60 -15.09
C THR A 53 8.86 -1.08 -14.83
N ASN A 54 9.42 -1.84 -15.74
CA ASN A 54 10.81 -2.34 -15.68
C ASN A 54 11.15 -3.13 -14.40
N GLY A 55 10.18 -3.86 -13.84
CA GLY A 55 10.37 -4.63 -12.61
C GLY A 55 10.28 -3.82 -11.32
N ALA A 56 9.97 -2.54 -11.40
CA ALA A 56 9.66 -1.75 -10.21
C ALA A 56 8.29 -2.13 -9.64
N SER A 57 8.17 -2.02 -8.33
CA SER A 57 6.95 -2.30 -7.57
C SER A 57 6.67 -1.21 -6.54
N ARG A 58 5.53 -1.29 -5.87
CA ARG A 58 5.06 -0.23 -4.96
C ARG A 58 4.48 -0.79 -3.68
N ILE A 59 4.73 -0.07 -2.58
CA ILE A 59 4.09 -0.31 -1.29
C ILE A 59 3.52 1.02 -0.80
N ASP A 60 2.24 1.02 -0.42
CA ASP A 60 1.68 2.09 0.39
C ASP A 60 1.72 1.68 1.86
N LEU A 61 2.61 2.29 2.62
CA LEU A 61 2.83 1.94 4.02
C LEU A 61 1.58 2.19 4.87
N MET A 62 0.72 3.16 4.51
CA MET A 62 -0.52 3.38 5.27
C MET A 62 -1.45 2.17 5.17
N VAL A 63 -1.51 1.49 4.01
CA VAL A 63 -2.29 0.26 3.85
C VAL A 63 -1.72 -0.86 4.73
N VAL A 64 -0.40 -1.00 4.79
CA VAL A 64 0.27 -1.96 5.68
C VAL A 64 -0.05 -1.63 7.15
N MET A 65 -0.01 -0.37 7.55
CA MET A 65 -0.36 0.06 8.91
C MET A 65 -1.82 -0.24 9.27
N MET A 66 -2.75 -0.19 8.31
CA MET A 66 -4.14 -0.57 8.55
C MET A 66 -4.29 -2.06 8.88
N ILE A 67 -3.50 -2.92 8.24
CA ILE A 67 -3.48 -4.36 8.52
C ILE A 67 -2.84 -4.60 9.90
N ILE A 68 -1.72 -3.94 10.19
CA ILE A 68 -1.01 -4.05 11.48
C ILE A 68 -1.92 -3.63 12.63
N ALA A 69 -2.70 -2.58 12.49
CA ALA A 69 -3.61 -2.08 13.51
C ALA A 69 -4.64 -3.12 13.98
N ASN A 70 -5.02 -4.04 13.11
CA ASN A 70 -6.01 -5.08 13.45
C ASN A 70 -5.40 -6.33 14.08
N PHE A 71 -4.12 -6.63 13.82
CA PHE A 71 -3.55 -7.93 14.19
C PHE A 71 -2.28 -7.84 15.05
N TYR A 72 -1.64 -6.66 15.10
CA TYR A 72 -0.33 -6.48 15.76
C TYR A 72 -0.27 -5.17 16.57
N SER A 73 -1.42 -4.71 17.08
CA SER A 73 -1.51 -3.49 17.90
C SER A 73 -0.83 -3.60 19.28
N ASP A 74 -0.44 -4.79 19.68
CA ASP A 74 0.39 -5.06 20.83
C ASP A 74 1.90 -4.82 20.58
N GLN A 75 2.33 -4.87 19.32
CA GLN A 75 3.72 -4.71 18.91
C GLN A 75 4.02 -3.33 18.31
N ILE A 76 3.07 -2.79 17.55
CA ILE A 76 3.11 -1.44 16.98
C ILE A 76 1.99 -0.63 17.60
N LEU A 77 2.33 0.47 18.25
CA LEU A 77 1.38 1.32 18.94
C LEU A 77 0.67 2.26 17.97
N PHE A 78 -0.61 2.51 18.22
CA PHE A 78 -1.44 3.38 17.39
C PHE A 78 -2.08 4.48 18.24
N PRO A 79 -1.88 5.75 17.86
CA PRO A 79 -2.58 6.85 18.50
C PRO A 79 -4.07 6.79 18.21
N THR A 80 -4.88 7.12 19.20
CA THR A 80 -6.34 7.21 19.08
C THR A 80 -6.83 8.63 19.31
N ASP A 81 -8.05 8.93 18.87
CA ASP A 81 -8.75 10.14 19.28
C ASP A 81 -9.55 9.88 20.57
N ASP A 82 -10.28 10.92 21.01
CA ASP A 82 -11.08 10.90 22.24
C ASP A 82 -12.22 9.86 22.17
N GLU A 83 -12.61 9.43 20.98
CA GLU A 83 -13.63 8.40 20.72
C GLU A 83 -13.01 6.98 20.61
N GLY A 84 -11.68 6.85 20.79
CA GLY A 84 -10.96 5.59 20.66
C GLY A 84 -10.67 5.16 19.22
N LYS A 85 -10.87 6.05 18.24
CA LYS A 85 -10.63 5.75 16.83
C LYS A 85 -9.16 5.96 16.46
N ILE A 86 -8.56 4.99 15.78
CA ILE A 86 -7.16 5.03 15.36
C ILE A 86 -6.90 6.19 14.38
N LYS A 87 -5.84 6.95 14.68
CA LYS A 87 -5.29 7.99 13.80
C LYS A 87 -4.09 7.45 13.02
N TYR A 88 -4.18 7.56 11.70
CA TYR A 88 -3.12 7.07 10.78
C TYR A 88 -2.26 8.22 10.24
N LYS A 89 -2.07 9.30 10.98
CA LYS A 89 -1.13 10.35 10.60
C LYS A 89 0.29 9.89 10.90
N LEU A 90 1.19 10.05 9.92
CA LEU A 90 2.56 9.52 9.98
C LEU A 90 3.33 10.04 11.19
N GLU A 91 3.22 11.34 11.45
CA GLU A 91 3.88 11.99 12.59
C GLU A 91 3.42 11.41 13.93
N LEU A 92 2.10 11.21 14.10
CA LEU A 92 1.55 10.68 15.34
C LEU A 92 1.92 9.21 15.55
N LEU A 93 1.89 8.41 14.46
CA LEU A 93 2.34 7.02 14.51
C LEU A 93 3.83 6.90 14.84
N ALA A 94 4.64 7.78 14.29
CA ALA A 94 6.08 7.82 14.57
C ALA A 94 6.33 8.14 16.06
N GLU A 95 5.71 9.17 16.59
CA GLU A 95 5.83 9.57 18.00
C GLU A 95 5.38 8.48 18.96
N GLU A 96 4.24 7.83 18.69
CA GLU A 96 3.71 6.74 19.50
C GLU A 96 4.67 5.53 19.57
N ASN A 97 5.47 5.36 18.51
CA ASN A 97 6.50 4.30 18.45
C ASN A 97 7.90 4.79 18.79
N GLY A 98 8.04 5.93 19.48
CA GLY A 98 9.32 6.45 19.98
C GLY A 98 10.22 7.10 18.93
N ILE A 99 9.68 7.45 17.76
CA ILE A 99 10.38 8.15 16.68
C ILE A 99 10.07 9.65 16.81
N SER A 100 11.09 10.48 16.99
CA SER A 100 10.91 11.94 17.08
C SER A 100 10.39 12.51 15.76
N ALA A 101 9.27 13.24 15.82
CA ALA A 101 8.63 13.89 14.68
C ALA A 101 8.86 15.42 14.66
N GLN A 102 9.98 15.90 15.19
CA GLN A 102 10.30 17.32 15.12
C GLN A 102 10.42 17.77 13.65
N ASN A 103 9.77 18.90 13.34
CA ASN A 103 9.66 19.45 11.97
C ASN A 103 8.90 18.53 10.99
N ALA A 104 7.97 17.71 11.46
CA ALA A 104 6.99 17.04 10.58
C ALA A 104 6.36 18.09 9.64
N HIS A 105 5.94 17.63 8.44
CA HIS A 105 5.50 18.41 7.28
C HIS A 105 6.63 19.00 6.41
N ASP A 106 7.89 18.81 6.76
CA ASP A 106 8.96 18.88 5.78
C ASP A 106 9.04 17.54 5.04
N ALA A 107 9.00 17.56 3.72
CA ALA A 107 8.93 16.34 2.89
C ALA A 107 10.12 15.38 3.13
N VAL A 108 11.29 15.93 3.48
CA VAL A 108 12.48 15.11 3.80
C VAL A 108 12.33 14.47 5.17
N VAL A 109 11.79 15.21 6.15
CA VAL A 109 11.52 14.69 7.50
C VAL A 109 10.46 13.57 7.41
N ASP A 110 9.39 13.77 6.66
CA ASP A 110 8.35 12.74 6.45
C ASP A 110 8.93 11.45 5.83
N CYS A 111 9.86 11.58 4.89
CA CYS A 111 10.59 10.41 4.38
C CYS A 111 11.41 9.69 5.47
N TYR A 112 12.08 10.43 6.37
CA TYR A 112 12.82 9.81 7.48
C TYR A 112 11.89 9.17 8.51
N LEU A 113 10.74 9.77 8.82
CA LEU A 113 9.73 9.17 9.70
C LEU A 113 9.24 7.84 9.12
N MET A 114 8.93 7.82 7.83
CA MET A 114 8.51 6.61 7.13
C MET A 114 9.60 5.52 7.15
N ILE A 115 10.86 5.87 6.88
CA ILE A 115 11.98 4.92 6.92
C ILE A 115 12.16 4.32 8.32
N ASN A 116 12.09 5.15 9.36
CA ASN A 116 12.25 4.69 10.73
C ASN A 116 11.06 3.81 11.17
N LEU A 117 9.84 4.16 10.79
CA LEU A 117 8.67 3.32 11.03
C LEU A 117 8.79 1.95 10.33
N LEU A 118 9.28 1.92 9.09
CA LEU A 118 9.58 0.67 8.38
C LEU A 118 10.63 -0.19 9.09
N ARG A 119 11.65 0.43 9.68
CA ARG A 119 12.66 -0.29 10.47
C ARG A 119 12.04 -0.95 11.69
N VAL A 120 11.17 -0.21 12.41
CA VAL A 120 10.44 -0.76 13.57
C VAL A 120 9.54 -1.93 13.15
N ILE A 121 8.80 -1.82 12.05
CA ILE A 121 7.97 -2.90 11.53
C ILE A 121 8.84 -4.12 11.18
N LYS A 122 9.94 -3.92 10.45
CA LYS A 122 10.84 -5.00 10.05
C LYS A 122 11.47 -5.72 11.25
N GLU A 123 11.75 -5.00 12.32
CA GLU A 123 12.33 -5.55 13.55
C GLU A 123 11.31 -6.32 14.38
N LYS A 124 10.13 -5.73 14.60
CA LYS A 124 9.11 -6.28 15.51
C LYS A 124 8.21 -7.35 14.87
N ILE A 125 7.88 -7.16 13.59
CA ILE A 125 6.93 -8.01 12.84
C ILE A 125 7.47 -8.31 11.43
N PRO A 126 8.61 -9.01 11.32
CA PRO A 126 9.31 -9.25 10.04
C PRO A 126 8.45 -10.01 9.02
N GLU A 127 7.53 -10.85 9.47
CA GLU A 127 6.59 -11.59 8.60
C GLU A 127 5.63 -10.66 7.86
N VAL A 128 5.12 -9.62 8.50
CA VAL A 128 4.26 -8.62 7.84
C VAL A 128 5.05 -7.84 6.81
N TRP A 129 6.28 -7.45 7.13
CA TRP A 129 7.15 -6.78 6.17
C TRP A 129 7.46 -7.68 4.97
N SER A 130 7.80 -8.94 5.20
CA SER A 130 8.08 -9.91 4.14
C SER A 130 6.87 -10.11 3.22
N SER A 131 5.67 -10.21 3.80
CA SER A 131 4.41 -10.33 3.06
C SER A 131 4.11 -9.07 2.24
N ALA A 132 4.31 -7.88 2.81
CA ALA A 132 4.12 -6.61 2.10
C ALA A 132 5.10 -6.48 0.90
N VAL A 133 6.36 -6.84 1.08
CA VAL A 133 7.36 -6.88 0.01
C VAL A 133 6.96 -7.88 -1.08
N SER A 134 6.52 -9.08 -0.71
CA SER A 134 6.00 -10.07 -1.68
C SER A 134 4.80 -9.53 -2.44
N ALA A 135 3.81 -8.97 -1.75
CA ALA A 135 2.59 -8.44 -2.34
C ALA A 135 2.82 -7.22 -3.25
N SER A 136 3.97 -6.55 -3.14
CA SER A 136 4.28 -5.37 -3.96
C SER A 136 4.42 -5.67 -5.46
N SER A 137 4.78 -6.90 -5.81
CA SER A 137 4.88 -7.36 -7.19
C SER A 137 3.71 -8.27 -7.58
N LYS A 138 3.35 -8.28 -8.87
CA LYS A 138 2.28 -9.15 -9.38
C LYS A 138 2.55 -10.63 -9.10
N GLU A 139 3.78 -11.08 -9.34
CA GLU A 139 4.18 -12.47 -9.14
C GLU A 139 4.12 -12.85 -7.65
N GLY A 140 4.69 -12.01 -6.78
CA GLY A 140 4.67 -12.25 -5.34
C GLY A 140 3.27 -12.18 -4.74
N CYS A 141 2.42 -11.25 -5.20
CA CYS A 141 1.01 -11.18 -4.82
C CYS A 141 0.26 -12.47 -5.19
N MET A 142 0.43 -12.96 -6.43
CA MET A 142 -0.17 -14.22 -6.86
C MET A 142 0.33 -15.41 -6.06
N LYS A 143 1.62 -15.44 -5.72
CA LYS A 143 2.20 -16.48 -4.87
C LYS A 143 1.56 -16.49 -3.49
N LEU A 144 1.46 -15.33 -2.83
CA LEU A 144 0.79 -15.20 -1.52
C LEU A 144 -0.66 -15.67 -1.58
N LEU A 145 -1.44 -15.17 -2.52
CA LEU A 145 -2.85 -15.53 -2.69
C LEU A 145 -3.08 -17.03 -2.90
N ASN A 146 -2.10 -17.75 -3.51
CA ASN A 146 -2.22 -19.18 -3.76
C ASN A 146 -1.61 -20.06 -2.66
N SER A 147 -0.73 -19.51 -1.81
CA SER A 147 -0.04 -20.28 -0.77
C SER A 147 -0.72 -20.18 0.60
N GLU A 148 -1.41 -19.08 0.84
CA GLU A 148 -2.04 -18.82 2.13
C GLU A 148 -3.54 -19.20 2.11
N PRO A 149 -4.10 -19.68 3.24
CA PRO A 149 -5.52 -20.00 3.33
C PRO A 149 -6.42 -18.79 3.11
N PHE A 150 -5.97 -17.60 3.45
CA PHE A 150 -6.57 -16.29 3.13
C PHE A 150 -5.51 -15.20 3.25
N CYS A 151 -5.77 -14.07 2.64
CA CYS A 151 -4.93 -12.88 2.76
C CYS A 151 -5.74 -11.71 3.33
N MET A 152 -5.04 -10.75 3.96
CA MET A 152 -5.68 -9.51 4.40
C MET A 152 -5.58 -8.45 3.32
N GLN A 153 -6.71 -7.91 2.92
CA GLN A 153 -6.82 -6.77 2.01
C GLN A 153 -7.03 -5.49 2.80
N GLY A 154 -6.21 -4.47 2.54
CA GLY A 154 -6.44 -3.10 3.02
C GLY A 154 -6.93 -2.22 1.87
N GLU A 155 -7.95 -1.41 2.10
CA GLU A 155 -8.55 -0.55 1.10
C GLU A 155 -8.96 0.81 1.67
N LEU A 156 -8.77 1.85 0.84
CA LEU A 156 -9.22 3.21 1.09
C LEU A 156 -10.36 3.53 0.12
N TYR A 157 -11.57 3.59 0.63
CA TYR A 157 -12.75 3.90 -0.18
C TYR A 157 -13.60 4.98 0.48
N GLY A 158 -13.99 6.01 -0.28
CA GLY A 158 -14.85 7.10 0.20
C GLY A 158 -14.29 7.82 1.44
N GLY A 159 -12.95 7.93 1.59
CA GLY A 159 -12.30 8.51 2.77
C GLY A 159 -12.28 7.59 4.00
N LYS A 160 -12.87 6.42 3.91
CA LYS A 160 -12.86 5.39 4.97
C LYS A 160 -11.78 4.35 4.71
N LYS A 161 -11.33 3.73 5.78
CA LYS A 161 -10.32 2.68 5.79
C LYS A 161 -10.97 1.35 6.11
N PHE A 162 -10.72 0.35 5.27
CA PHE A 162 -11.28 -0.99 5.42
C PHE A 162 -10.13 -2.01 5.40
N THR A 163 -10.27 -3.04 6.22
CA THR A 163 -9.43 -4.24 6.20
C THR A 163 -10.32 -5.45 6.34
N TYR A 164 -10.17 -6.41 5.45
CA TYR A 164 -11.00 -7.61 5.43
C TYR A 164 -10.21 -8.80 4.88
N PRO A 165 -10.53 -10.03 5.34
CA PRO A 165 -9.93 -11.24 4.81
C PRO A 165 -10.50 -11.57 3.43
N VAL A 166 -9.62 -12.03 2.52
CA VAL A 166 -9.99 -12.39 1.15
C VAL A 166 -9.37 -13.71 0.73
N VAL A 167 -10.06 -14.41 -0.18
CA VAL A 167 -9.52 -15.57 -0.89
C VAL A 167 -9.64 -15.36 -2.40
N PRO A 168 -8.71 -15.88 -3.22
CA PRO A 168 -8.80 -15.78 -4.66
C PRO A 168 -9.86 -16.72 -5.20
N CYS A 169 -10.76 -16.19 -6.05
CA CYS A 169 -11.77 -16.97 -6.78
C CYS A 169 -11.37 -17.26 -8.23
N GLY A 170 -10.34 -16.56 -8.72
CA GLY A 170 -9.85 -16.73 -10.08
C GLY A 170 -9.39 -15.42 -10.70
N GLN A 171 -8.99 -15.53 -11.96
CA GLN A 171 -8.56 -14.37 -12.75
C GLN A 171 -9.74 -13.87 -13.59
N ASN A 172 -9.86 -12.55 -13.74
CA ASN A 172 -10.87 -11.97 -14.62
C ASN A 172 -10.62 -12.43 -16.07
N PRO A 173 -11.59 -13.12 -16.71
CA PRO A 173 -11.43 -13.63 -18.07
C PRO A 173 -11.24 -12.52 -19.12
N ASN A 174 -11.74 -11.31 -18.85
CA ASN A 174 -11.65 -10.17 -19.74
C ASN A 174 -10.38 -9.31 -19.48
N ASN A 175 -9.75 -9.46 -18.31
CA ASN A 175 -8.54 -8.72 -17.97
C ASN A 175 -7.61 -9.57 -17.10
N LYS A 176 -6.56 -10.09 -17.70
CA LYS A 176 -5.55 -10.93 -17.02
C LYS A 176 -4.75 -10.20 -15.92
N ASN A 177 -4.92 -8.91 -15.75
CA ASN A 177 -4.30 -8.14 -14.68
C ASN A 177 -5.19 -7.99 -13.44
N GLU A 178 -6.41 -8.51 -13.49
CA GLU A 178 -7.37 -8.47 -12.40
C GLU A 178 -7.58 -9.87 -11.81
N ILE A 179 -7.60 -9.94 -10.49
CA ILE A 179 -7.91 -11.14 -9.70
C ILE A 179 -9.25 -10.89 -9.04
N ILE A 180 -10.14 -11.86 -9.15
CA ILE A 180 -11.43 -11.84 -8.45
C ILE A 180 -11.18 -12.38 -7.04
N LEU A 181 -11.53 -11.60 -6.05
CA LEU A 181 -11.38 -11.94 -4.64
C LEU A 181 -12.78 -12.06 -4.00
N LEU A 182 -12.97 -13.06 -3.16
CA LEU A 182 -14.12 -13.18 -2.29
C LEU A 182 -13.77 -12.53 -0.94
N ASP A 183 -14.60 -11.59 -0.52
CA ASP A 183 -14.54 -11.01 0.82
C ASP A 183 -15.17 -12.00 1.81
N LEU A 184 -14.36 -12.48 2.77
CA LEU A 184 -14.80 -13.44 3.78
C LEU A 184 -15.47 -12.77 5.00
N TYR A 185 -15.52 -11.44 5.06
CA TYR A 185 -16.22 -10.73 6.13
C TYR A 185 -17.74 -10.92 6.05
N PHE A 186 -18.25 -11.09 4.82
CA PHE A 186 -19.67 -11.32 4.58
C PHE A 186 -19.92 -12.78 4.21
N ASP A 187 -20.95 -13.38 4.78
CA ASP A 187 -21.44 -14.70 4.35
C ASP A 187 -22.20 -14.56 3.02
N CYS A 188 -21.45 -14.39 1.94
CA CYS A 188 -22.01 -14.19 0.60
C CYS A 188 -22.91 -15.35 0.15
N LEU A 189 -22.69 -16.57 0.67
CA LEU A 189 -23.50 -17.73 0.31
C LEU A 189 -24.94 -17.65 0.86
N LEU A 190 -25.13 -16.97 1.98
CA LEU A 190 -26.48 -16.73 2.52
C LEU A 190 -27.25 -15.65 1.75
N TYR A 191 -26.54 -14.66 1.18
CA TYR A 191 -27.17 -13.53 0.47
C TYR A 191 -27.28 -13.75 -1.04
N THR A 192 -26.52 -14.66 -1.61
CA THR A 192 -26.48 -14.94 -3.06
C THR A 192 -27.14 -16.25 -3.43
N SER A 193 -27.89 -16.86 -2.54
CA SER A 193 -28.78 -17.96 -2.88
C SER A 193 -29.75 -17.48 -3.98
N PRO A 194 -29.73 -18.08 -5.18
CA PRO A 194 -30.60 -17.61 -6.25
C PRO A 194 -32.07 -17.64 -5.79
N SER A 195 -32.75 -16.52 -5.98
CA SER A 195 -34.18 -16.47 -5.71
C SER A 195 -34.90 -17.55 -6.55
N PRO A 196 -35.95 -18.19 -6.04
CA PRO A 196 -36.77 -19.07 -6.86
C PRO A 196 -37.32 -18.45 -8.15
N ARG A 197 -37.16 -17.13 -8.34
CA ARG A 197 -37.52 -16.40 -9.56
C ARG A 197 -36.38 -16.33 -10.58
N ASP A 198 -35.15 -16.73 -10.20
CA ASP A 198 -33.97 -16.70 -11.06
C ASP A 198 -33.66 -18.11 -11.65
N LEU A 199 -34.49 -19.07 -11.33
CA LEU A 199 -34.56 -20.42 -11.92
C LEU A 199 -35.78 -20.51 -12.86
#